data_81c84f5718aea36e6828d6270c4eb620
#
_entry.id   81c84f5718aea36e6828d6270c4eb620
#
_cell.length_a   1.000
_cell.length_b   1.000
_cell.length_c   1.000
_cell.angle_alpha   90.00
_cell.angle_beta   90.00
_cell.angle_gamma   90.00
#
_symmetry.space_group_name_H-M   'P 1'
#
loop_
_entity.id
_entity.type
_entity.pdbx_description
1 polymer ?
#
loop_
_entity_poly.entity_id
_entity_poly.type
_entity_poly.pdbx_seq_one_letter_code
_entity_poly.pdbx_strand_id
1 'polypeptide(L)'
;MTASVAEPGTRRICQDTGLALVAGPVSSFRIARESYGALAPRPREASDDPANWSRYDTLGRTIYSSADRVTAFMELLASYRTDINAERRALQPAADAMGMSLDAYWADIVAEWDESGNMKASWLPRVFREGRALYTLEYPEGWWIDASATETIAAIHDLFSGPWPTRDGDSDKPLTLADLTGDDRILTTVIASAIREHVQLDDGTLPLGIQFLSKHGRPADGSGLCWAYWMRQVDSGLDEPATVIKTEPIVDNDPAYIAAQKFCKIKSR
;
A
#
# COMPACT_ATOMS: atom_id res chain seq x y z
N MET A 1 -37.03 -4.84 2.66
CA MET A 1 -36.39 -5.10 3.95
C MET A 1 -35.15 -4.22 3.97
N THR A 2 -35.11 -3.17 4.81
CA THR A 2 -33.90 -2.38 5.01
C THR A 2 -32.92 -3.25 5.77
N ALA A 3 -31.84 -3.68 5.11
CA ALA A 3 -30.75 -4.35 5.80
C ALA A 3 -30.29 -3.46 6.96
N SER A 4 -30.23 -4.04 8.14
CA SER A 4 -29.68 -3.34 9.33
C SER A 4 -28.20 -3.08 9.02
N VAL A 5 -27.85 -1.80 8.97
CA VAL A 5 -26.46 -1.38 8.77
C VAL A 5 -25.66 -1.85 10.00
N ALA A 6 -24.62 -2.64 9.75
CA ALA A 6 -23.75 -3.12 10.82
C ALA A 6 -22.92 -1.93 11.38
N GLU A 7 -22.70 -1.91 12.69
CA GLU A 7 -21.80 -0.91 13.29
C GLU A 7 -20.38 -0.99 12.69
N PRO A 8 -19.72 0.15 12.42
CA PRO A 8 -18.37 0.18 11.88
C PRO A 8 -17.40 -0.66 12.72
N GLY A 9 -16.56 -1.46 12.04
CA GLY A 9 -15.62 -2.37 12.69
C GLY A 9 -16.23 -3.71 13.16
N THR A 10 -17.55 -3.91 13.03
CA THR A 10 -18.16 -5.21 13.26
C THR A 10 -17.54 -6.26 12.34
N ARG A 11 -17.22 -7.43 12.89
CA ARG A 11 -16.63 -8.55 12.15
C ARG A 11 -17.63 -9.68 12.02
N ARG A 12 -17.65 -10.32 10.85
CA ARG A 12 -18.39 -11.57 10.61
C ARG A 12 -17.71 -12.42 9.55
N ILE A 13 -18.11 -13.67 9.46
CA ILE A 13 -17.74 -14.54 8.34
C ILE A 13 -18.91 -14.55 7.35
N CYS A 14 -18.62 -14.35 6.08
CA CYS A 14 -19.58 -14.51 4.99
C CYS A 14 -19.99 -15.98 4.90
N GLN A 15 -21.29 -16.26 4.99
CA GLN A 15 -21.79 -17.66 5.03
C GLN A 15 -21.59 -18.40 3.70
N ASP A 16 -21.67 -17.67 2.60
CA ASP A 16 -21.57 -18.25 1.25
C ASP A 16 -20.13 -18.49 0.80
N THR A 17 -19.19 -17.64 1.29
CA THR A 17 -17.80 -17.63 0.80
C THR A 17 -16.76 -18.02 1.85
N GLY A 18 -17.08 -17.99 3.12
CA GLY A 18 -16.12 -18.21 4.22
C GLY A 18 -15.18 -17.01 4.48
N LEU A 19 -15.26 -15.93 3.69
CA LEU A 19 -14.40 -14.77 3.85
C LEU A 19 -14.71 -14.01 5.15
N ALA A 20 -13.68 -13.61 5.87
CA ALA A 20 -13.82 -12.72 7.02
C ALA A 20 -14.08 -11.29 6.56
N LEU A 21 -15.13 -10.68 7.08
CA LEU A 21 -15.61 -9.36 6.70
C LEU A 21 -15.52 -8.38 7.88
N VAL A 22 -15.24 -7.10 7.55
CA VAL A 22 -15.24 -5.99 8.48
C VAL A 22 -16.17 -4.91 7.95
N ALA A 23 -17.09 -4.43 8.79
CA ALA A 23 -18.06 -3.39 8.40
C ALA A 23 -17.39 -2.02 8.25
N GLY A 24 -17.73 -1.27 7.17
CA GLY A 24 -17.55 0.17 7.05
C GLY A 24 -18.76 0.94 7.60
N PRO A 25 -18.79 2.28 7.56
CA PRO A 25 -17.81 3.14 6.88
C PRO A 25 -16.44 3.18 7.54
N VAL A 26 -15.43 3.62 6.77
CA VAL A 26 -14.05 3.73 7.25
C VAL A 26 -13.54 5.14 6.99
N SER A 27 -13.02 5.79 8.03
CA SER A 27 -12.21 7.01 7.89
C SER A 27 -10.73 6.65 7.84
N SER A 28 -10.00 7.20 6.88
CA SER A 28 -8.63 6.81 6.60
C SER A 28 -7.78 7.95 6.04
N PHE A 29 -6.47 7.76 6.00
CA PHE A 29 -5.50 8.74 5.52
C PHE A 29 -4.85 8.27 4.22
N ARG A 30 -4.76 9.19 3.27
CA ARG A 30 -4.09 8.98 1.98
C ARG A 30 -3.17 10.15 1.67
N ILE A 31 -1.98 9.84 1.14
CA ILE A 31 -1.10 10.88 0.60
C ILE A 31 -1.13 10.77 -0.92
N ALA A 32 -1.45 11.88 -1.58
CA ALA A 32 -1.47 11.96 -3.03
C ALA A 32 -0.89 13.29 -3.52
N ARG A 33 -0.50 13.35 -4.80
CA ARG A 33 -0.12 14.61 -5.43
C ARG A 33 -1.35 15.51 -5.56
N GLU A 34 -1.22 16.77 -5.17
CA GLU A 34 -2.30 17.75 -5.25
C GLU A 34 -2.84 17.90 -6.68
N SER A 35 -1.95 17.82 -7.67
CA SER A 35 -2.32 17.92 -9.08
C SER A 35 -3.29 16.85 -9.57
N TYR A 36 -3.35 15.68 -8.90
CA TYR A 36 -4.27 14.58 -9.25
C TYR A 36 -5.44 14.46 -8.28
N GLY A 37 -5.27 15.01 -7.05
CA GLY A 37 -6.25 14.82 -5.99
C GLY A 37 -6.24 13.42 -5.38
N ALA A 38 -7.08 13.23 -4.35
CA ALA A 38 -7.12 11.99 -3.59
C ALA A 38 -7.89 10.86 -4.28
N LEU A 39 -8.89 11.18 -5.09
CA LEU A 39 -9.86 10.24 -5.66
C LEU A 39 -9.64 9.98 -7.16
N ALA A 40 -8.47 10.30 -7.71
CA ALA A 40 -8.15 10.12 -9.12
C ALA A 40 -6.92 9.22 -9.34
N PRO A 41 -6.93 7.95 -8.88
CA PRO A 41 -5.87 7.01 -9.22
C PRO A 41 -5.94 6.68 -10.71
N ARG A 42 -4.77 6.40 -11.31
CA ARG A 42 -4.74 5.89 -12.68
C ARG A 42 -5.50 4.56 -12.76
N PRO A 43 -6.42 4.37 -13.71
CA PRO A 43 -7.03 3.07 -13.94
C PRO A 43 -5.99 2.06 -14.42
N ARG A 44 -6.15 0.81 -14.02
CA ARG A 44 -5.40 -0.32 -14.57
C ARG A 44 -6.13 -0.89 -15.77
N GLU A 45 -5.39 -1.16 -16.81
CA GLU A 45 -5.91 -1.69 -18.08
C GLU A 45 -5.40 -3.11 -18.30
N ALA A 46 -6.11 -3.88 -19.14
CA ALA A 46 -5.72 -5.25 -19.45
C ALA A 46 -4.37 -5.37 -20.18
N SER A 47 -3.89 -4.27 -20.76
CA SER A 47 -2.58 -4.16 -21.40
C SER A 47 -1.43 -3.86 -20.42
N ASP A 48 -1.74 -3.46 -19.19
CA ASP A 48 -0.73 -3.19 -18.17
C ASP A 48 -0.13 -4.51 -17.65
N ASP A 49 1.16 -4.48 -17.32
CA ASP A 49 1.82 -5.62 -16.66
C ASP A 49 1.48 -5.63 -15.15
N PRO A 50 0.78 -6.68 -14.64
CA PRO A 50 0.42 -6.78 -13.22
C PRO A 50 1.62 -6.77 -12.26
N ALA A 51 2.80 -7.15 -12.71
CA ALA A 51 4.03 -7.10 -11.89
C ALA A 51 4.37 -5.66 -11.44
N ASN A 52 3.89 -4.65 -12.18
CA ASN A 52 4.05 -3.22 -11.87
C ASN A 52 2.86 -2.62 -11.10
N TRP A 53 1.87 -3.42 -10.74
CA TRP A 53 0.69 -2.98 -10.00
C TRP A 53 0.97 -2.91 -8.49
N SER A 54 0.08 -2.26 -7.76
CA SER A 54 0.06 -2.36 -6.30
C SER A 54 -0.62 -3.67 -5.88
N ARG A 55 -0.40 -4.09 -4.64
CA ARG A 55 -0.72 -5.46 -4.13
C ARG A 55 -2.13 -5.95 -4.44
N TYR A 56 -3.12 -5.11 -4.32
CA TYR A 56 -4.53 -5.46 -4.53
C TYR A 56 -5.19 -4.63 -5.64
N ASP A 57 -4.37 -4.14 -6.59
CA ASP A 57 -4.91 -3.54 -7.81
C ASP A 57 -5.68 -4.59 -8.61
N THR A 58 -6.70 -4.12 -9.26
CA THR A 58 -7.54 -4.86 -10.21
C THR A 58 -7.73 -4.01 -11.47
N LEU A 59 -8.32 -4.54 -12.50
CA LEU A 59 -8.77 -3.71 -13.63
C LEU A 59 -9.66 -2.57 -13.12
N GLY A 60 -9.50 -1.37 -13.70
CA GLY A 60 -10.12 -0.15 -13.21
C GLY A 60 -9.29 0.54 -12.12
N ARG A 61 -9.95 1.21 -11.19
CA ARG A 61 -9.30 2.09 -10.21
C ARG A 61 -9.31 1.52 -8.81
N THR A 62 -8.15 1.59 -8.15
CA THR A 62 -7.99 1.19 -6.74
C THR A 62 -7.35 2.35 -5.96
N ILE A 63 -7.95 2.74 -4.84
CA ILE A 63 -7.40 3.71 -3.90
C ILE A 63 -6.79 2.98 -2.70
N TYR A 64 -5.58 3.38 -2.33
CA TYR A 64 -4.92 2.93 -1.09
C TYR A 64 -4.95 4.01 -0.05
N SER A 65 -5.26 3.62 1.18
CA SER A 65 -5.25 4.49 2.35
C SER A 65 -4.87 3.72 3.61
N SER A 66 -4.63 4.42 4.71
CA SER A 66 -4.16 3.84 5.97
C SER A 66 -4.99 4.36 7.15
N ALA A 67 -5.09 3.56 8.21
CA ALA A 67 -5.86 3.90 9.41
C ALA A 67 -5.29 5.08 10.20
N ASP A 68 -3.99 5.29 10.11
CA ASP A 68 -3.29 6.34 10.82
C ASP A 68 -2.28 7.07 9.92
N ARG A 69 -1.94 8.29 10.33
CA ARG A 69 -1.06 9.17 9.56
C ARG A 69 0.36 8.60 9.43
N VAL A 70 0.88 7.97 10.48
CA VAL A 70 2.24 7.40 10.46
C VAL A 70 2.32 6.29 9.43
N THR A 71 1.33 5.38 9.42
CA THR A 71 1.24 4.30 8.44
C THR A 71 1.14 4.86 7.00
N ALA A 72 0.33 5.90 6.78
CA ALA A 72 0.23 6.54 5.46
C ALA A 72 1.57 7.12 4.98
N PHE A 73 2.33 7.77 5.87
CA PHE A 73 3.67 8.26 5.55
C PHE A 73 4.67 7.12 5.38
N MET A 74 4.59 6.05 6.15
CA MET A 74 5.46 4.88 6.00
C MET A 74 5.26 4.21 4.64
N GLU A 75 4.02 3.99 4.22
CA GLU A 75 3.70 3.41 2.90
C GLU A 75 4.25 4.27 1.75
N LEU A 76 4.20 5.60 1.87
CA LEU A 76 4.77 6.51 0.89
C LEU A 76 6.30 6.48 0.90
N LEU A 77 6.93 6.59 2.09
CA LEU A 77 8.36 6.81 2.21
C LEU A 77 9.18 5.53 2.09
N ALA A 78 8.60 4.37 2.37
CA ALA A 78 9.33 3.11 2.38
C ALA A 78 9.92 2.74 1.01
N SER A 79 9.30 3.20 -0.08
CA SER A 79 9.83 3.02 -1.45
C SER A 79 11.12 3.81 -1.72
N TYR A 80 11.42 4.80 -0.90
CA TYR A 80 12.66 5.62 -0.98
C TYR A 80 13.69 5.22 0.06
N ARG A 81 13.42 4.16 0.82
CA ARG A 81 14.35 3.62 1.81
C ARG A 81 15.54 3.01 1.09
N THR A 82 16.71 3.55 1.37
CA THR A 82 17.98 3.11 0.82
C THR A 82 18.83 2.46 1.92
N ASP A 83 19.36 1.29 1.68
CA ASP A 83 20.40 0.71 2.55
C ASP A 83 21.77 1.29 2.15
N ILE A 84 22.10 2.44 2.73
CA ILE A 84 23.37 3.14 2.49
C ILE A 84 24.58 2.21 2.71
N ASN A 85 24.49 1.30 3.69
CA ASN A 85 25.58 0.37 3.97
C ASN A 85 25.71 -0.70 2.86
N ALA A 86 24.59 -1.15 2.28
CA ALA A 86 24.64 -2.07 1.14
C ALA A 86 25.20 -1.36 -0.11
N GLU A 87 24.72 -0.14 -0.40
CA GLU A 87 25.25 0.65 -1.51
C GLU A 87 26.74 0.96 -1.33
N ARG A 88 27.15 1.33 -0.13
CA ARG A 88 28.58 1.55 0.17
C ARG A 88 29.39 0.27 -0.03
N ARG A 89 28.92 -0.91 0.43
CA ARG A 89 29.60 -2.18 0.22
C ARG A 89 29.70 -2.53 -1.28
N ALA A 90 28.70 -2.18 -2.07
CA ALA A 90 28.72 -2.41 -3.52
C ALA A 90 29.82 -1.61 -4.26
N LEU A 91 30.37 -0.57 -3.62
CA LEU A 91 31.48 0.22 -4.17
C LEU A 91 32.87 -0.38 -3.88
N GLN A 92 32.97 -1.47 -3.12
CA GLN A 92 34.25 -2.10 -2.78
C GLN A 92 35.12 -2.39 -4.03
N PRO A 93 34.59 -3.00 -5.13
CA PRO A 93 35.41 -3.25 -6.31
C PRO A 93 35.99 -1.97 -6.95
N ALA A 94 35.24 -0.85 -6.89
CA ALA A 94 35.70 0.43 -7.42
C ALA A 94 36.78 1.04 -6.53
N ALA A 95 36.62 0.97 -5.21
CA ALA A 95 37.64 1.41 -4.24
C ALA A 95 38.93 0.63 -4.40
N ASP A 96 38.84 -0.69 -4.55
CA ASP A 96 40.01 -1.57 -4.76
C ASP A 96 40.73 -1.24 -6.08
N ALA A 97 39.99 -0.97 -7.16
CA ALA A 97 40.56 -0.57 -8.45
C ALA A 97 41.30 0.78 -8.37
N MET A 98 40.86 1.68 -7.47
CA MET A 98 41.51 2.96 -7.20
C MET A 98 42.64 2.87 -6.16
N GLY A 99 42.88 1.69 -5.59
CA GLY A 99 43.87 1.50 -4.51
C GLY A 99 43.51 2.21 -3.22
N MET A 100 42.24 2.45 -2.99
CA MET A 100 41.72 3.17 -1.82
C MET A 100 41.00 2.24 -0.85
N SER A 101 40.97 2.59 0.44
CA SER A 101 40.02 1.95 1.36
C SER A 101 38.59 2.36 1.00
N LEU A 102 37.61 1.48 1.27
CA LEU A 102 36.20 1.79 1.05
C LEU A 102 35.75 3.05 1.80
N ASP A 103 36.33 3.28 2.99
CA ASP A 103 36.03 4.47 3.81
C ASP A 103 36.52 5.76 3.16
N ALA A 104 37.73 5.76 2.62
CA ALA A 104 38.31 6.89 1.91
C ALA A 104 37.52 7.17 0.62
N TYR A 105 37.27 6.13 -0.18
CA TYR A 105 36.51 6.26 -1.42
C TYR A 105 35.09 6.80 -1.18
N TRP A 106 34.41 6.30 -0.12
CA TRP A 106 33.10 6.82 0.26
C TRP A 106 33.14 8.30 0.72
N ALA A 107 34.18 8.67 1.47
CA ALA A 107 34.37 10.05 1.93
C ALA A 107 34.55 11.01 0.74
N ASP A 108 35.28 10.60 -0.29
CA ASP A 108 35.46 11.40 -1.52
C ASP A 108 34.13 11.56 -2.27
N ILE A 109 33.34 10.50 -2.40
CA ILE A 109 32.00 10.58 -3.01
C ILE A 109 31.09 11.56 -2.25
N VAL A 110 31.10 11.50 -0.90
CA VAL A 110 30.31 12.41 -0.07
C VAL A 110 30.78 13.85 -0.21
N ALA A 111 32.08 14.07 -0.28
CA ALA A 111 32.65 15.40 -0.53
C ALA A 111 32.24 15.96 -1.88
N GLU A 112 32.29 15.16 -2.93
CA GLU A 112 31.83 15.54 -4.28
C GLU A 112 30.33 15.92 -4.30
N TRP A 113 29.49 15.20 -3.56
CA TRP A 113 28.08 15.58 -3.43
C TRP A 113 27.89 16.93 -2.74
N ASP A 114 28.69 17.21 -1.71
CA ASP A 114 28.63 18.50 -1.01
C ASP A 114 29.12 19.65 -1.91
N GLU A 115 30.18 19.45 -2.68
CA GLU A 115 30.73 20.45 -3.60
C GLU A 115 29.82 20.72 -4.80
N SER A 116 29.24 19.67 -5.38
CA SER A 116 28.36 19.81 -6.55
C SER A 116 26.91 20.18 -6.18
N GLY A 117 26.61 20.32 -4.89
CA GLY A 117 25.25 20.63 -4.41
C GLY A 117 24.24 19.51 -4.65
N ASN A 118 24.72 18.31 -4.95
CA ASN A 118 23.88 17.14 -5.10
C ASN A 118 23.24 16.71 -3.77
N MET A 119 22.08 16.09 -3.89
CA MET A 119 21.38 15.62 -2.71
C MET A 119 22.03 14.34 -2.17
N LYS A 120 22.31 14.33 -0.87
CA LYS A 120 22.87 13.14 -0.20
C LYS A 120 21.93 11.95 -0.31
N ALA A 121 22.49 10.74 -0.30
CA ALA A 121 21.71 9.53 -0.25
C ALA A 121 20.72 9.55 0.94
N SER A 122 19.53 9.01 0.74
CA SER A 122 18.43 9.02 1.71
C SER A 122 17.84 10.41 2.05
N TRP A 123 18.10 11.41 1.23
CA TRP A 123 17.43 12.71 1.33
C TRP A 123 16.34 12.83 0.28
N LEU A 124 15.19 13.39 0.67
CA LEU A 124 14.12 13.79 -0.25
C LEU A 124 14.08 15.31 -0.40
N PRO A 125 13.93 15.83 -1.63
CA PRO A 125 13.83 17.25 -1.84
C PRO A 125 12.54 17.82 -1.26
N ARG A 126 12.57 19.09 -0.87
CA ARG A 126 11.40 19.81 -0.37
C ARG A 126 10.20 19.74 -1.34
N VAL A 127 10.46 19.82 -2.64
CA VAL A 127 9.43 19.69 -3.69
C VAL A 127 8.69 18.34 -3.67
N PHE A 128 9.31 17.28 -3.13
CA PHE A 128 8.64 16.00 -2.96
C PHE A 128 7.44 16.12 -2.01
N ARG A 129 7.60 16.87 -0.92
CA ARG A 129 6.58 17.12 0.09
C ARG A 129 5.59 18.17 -0.40
N GLU A 130 6.07 19.29 -0.93
CA GLU A 130 5.26 20.44 -1.35
C GLU A 130 4.28 20.13 -2.49
N GLY A 131 4.55 19.13 -3.31
CA GLY A 131 3.64 18.71 -4.37
C GLY A 131 2.59 17.67 -3.93
N ARG A 132 2.47 17.42 -2.62
CA ARG A 132 1.56 16.40 -2.05
C ARG A 132 0.79 16.95 -0.87
N ALA A 133 -0.41 16.41 -0.68
CA ALA A 133 -1.21 16.67 0.52
C ALA A 133 -1.57 15.35 1.20
N LEU A 134 -1.83 15.45 2.50
CA LEU A 134 -2.47 14.41 3.30
C LEU A 134 -3.97 14.64 3.28
N TYR A 135 -4.69 13.64 2.79
CA TYR A 135 -6.14 13.64 2.70
C TYR A 135 -6.74 12.72 3.76
N THR A 136 -7.78 13.19 4.42
CA THR A 136 -8.69 12.32 5.18
C THR A 136 -9.83 11.92 4.26
N LEU A 137 -9.99 10.62 4.06
CA LEU A 137 -11.04 10.03 3.24
C LEU A 137 -12.07 9.37 4.12
N GLU A 138 -13.33 9.40 3.68
CA GLU A 138 -14.41 8.60 4.24
C GLU A 138 -14.95 7.69 3.14
N TYR A 139 -14.94 6.39 3.40
CA TYR A 139 -15.49 5.37 2.51
C TYR A 139 -16.93 5.07 2.89
N PRO A 140 -17.76 4.62 1.92
CA PRO A 140 -19.17 4.32 2.18
C PRO A 140 -19.35 3.15 3.13
N GLU A 141 -20.57 2.98 3.59
CA GLU A 141 -21.01 1.77 4.27
C GLU A 141 -20.89 0.55 3.37
N GLY A 142 -20.55 -0.59 3.96
CA GLY A 142 -20.39 -1.86 3.26
C GLY A 142 -19.35 -2.75 3.93
N TRP A 143 -18.95 -3.81 3.27
CA TRP A 143 -18.05 -4.82 3.81
C TRP A 143 -16.67 -4.78 3.14
N TRP A 144 -15.65 -4.85 3.98
CA TRP A 144 -14.27 -5.02 3.59
C TRP A 144 -13.85 -6.46 3.86
N ILE A 145 -13.06 -7.06 2.98
CA ILE A 145 -12.46 -8.37 3.24
C ILE A 145 -11.21 -8.17 4.09
N ASP A 146 -11.12 -8.87 5.22
CA ASP A 146 -9.92 -8.88 6.07
C ASP A 146 -8.92 -9.90 5.54
N ALA A 147 -7.95 -9.44 4.74
CA ALA A 147 -6.92 -10.32 4.18
C ALA A 147 -5.98 -10.93 5.23
N SER A 148 -6.01 -10.43 6.46
CA SER A 148 -5.16 -10.91 7.55
C SER A 148 -5.82 -12.02 8.37
N ALA A 149 -7.10 -12.29 8.14
CA ALA A 149 -7.85 -13.31 8.87
C ALA A 149 -7.54 -14.72 8.34
N THR A 150 -7.40 -15.67 9.25
CA THR A 150 -7.17 -17.08 8.90
C THR A 150 -8.28 -17.65 8.03
N GLU A 151 -9.52 -17.25 8.33
CA GLU A 151 -10.72 -17.65 7.59
C GLU A 151 -10.66 -17.18 6.15
N THR A 152 -10.21 -15.94 5.91
CA THR A 152 -10.03 -15.41 4.55
C THR A 152 -8.98 -16.19 3.77
N ILE A 153 -7.84 -16.51 4.40
CA ILE A 153 -6.76 -17.28 3.75
C ILE A 153 -7.27 -18.65 3.33
N ALA A 154 -8.00 -19.34 4.22
CA ALA A 154 -8.61 -20.63 3.94
C ALA A 154 -9.68 -20.52 2.83
N ALA A 155 -10.58 -19.54 2.93
CA ALA A 155 -11.64 -19.32 1.96
C ALA A 155 -11.11 -19.02 0.55
N ILE A 156 -10.05 -18.20 0.42
CA ILE A 156 -9.42 -17.93 -0.87
C ILE A 156 -8.87 -19.21 -1.49
N HIS A 157 -8.25 -20.08 -0.67
CA HIS A 157 -7.74 -21.36 -1.14
C HIS A 157 -8.87 -22.26 -1.68
N ASP A 158 -10.01 -22.28 -1.01
CA ASP A 158 -11.15 -23.12 -1.38
C ASP A 158 -11.95 -22.55 -2.57
N LEU A 159 -12.14 -21.24 -2.61
CA LEU A 159 -12.94 -20.57 -3.65
C LEU A 159 -12.25 -20.57 -5.02
N PHE A 160 -10.95 -20.45 -5.03
CA PHE A 160 -10.15 -20.30 -6.24
C PHE A 160 -9.20 -21.50 -6.41
N SER A 161 -9.75 -22.70 -6.38
CA SER A 161 -9.01 -23.94 -6.55
C SER A 161 -8.23 -23.96 -7.86
N GLY A 162 -6.93 -24.17 -7.78
CA GLY A 162 -6.02 -24.26 -8.91
C GLY A 162 -4.62 -23.81 -8.54
N PRO A 163 -3.64 -24.03 -9.42
CA PRO A 163 -2.30 -23.55 -9.16
C PRO A 163 -2.27 -22.02 -9.14
N TRP A 164 -1.77 -21.46 -8.03
CA TRP A 164 -1.60 -20.02 -7.89
C TRP A 164 -0.38 -19.56 -8.69
N PRO A 165 -0.48 -18.48 -9.48
CA PRO A 165 0.68 -17.92 -10.14
C PRO A 165 1.61 -17.34 -9.07
N THR A 166 2.79 -17.92 -8.92
CA THR A 166 3.85 -17.40 -8.04
C THR A 166 5.08 -17.06 -8.86
N ARG A 167 5.90 -16.13 -8.35
CA ARG A 167 7.18 -15.78 -8.99
C ARG A 167 8.12 -16.96 -9.09
N ASP A 168 8.09 -17.87 -8.13
CA ASP A 168 9.00 -19.02 -8.04
C ASP A 168 8.48 -20.26 -8.78
N GLY A 169 7.32 -20.15 -9.43
CA GLY A 169 6.69 -21.28 -10.13
C GLY A 169 6.17 -22.39 -9.23
N ASP A 170 6.19 -22.21 -7.92
CA ASP A 170 5.64 -23.16 -6.92
C ASP A 170 4.15 -22.85 -6.68
N SER A 171 3.34 -23.25 -7.66
CA SER A 171 1.90 -22.98 -7.66
C SER A 171 1.08 -23.88 -6.74
N ASP A 172 1.66 -24.98 -6.25
CA ASP A 172 0.96 -25.98 -5.44
C ASP A 172 1.08 -25.69 -3.92
N LYS A 173 1.85 -24.67 -3.56
CA LYS A 173 2.07 -24.30 -2.17
C LYS A 173 0.81 -23.67 -1.56
N PRO A 174 0.40 -24.07 -0.35
CA PRO A 174 -0.72 -23.44 0.35
C PRO A 174 -0.49 -21.95 0.56
N LEU A 175 -1.54 -21.15 0.37
CA LEU A 175 -1.50 -19.72 0.64
C LEU A 175 -1.24 -19.46 2.13
N THR A 176 -0.42 -18.46 2.39
CA THR A 176 -0.08 -17.99 3.74
C THR A 176 -0.30 -16.48 3.86
N LEU A 177 -0.30 -15.97 5.08
CA LEU A 177 -0.33 -14.52 5.30
C LEU A 177 0.88 -13.82 4.65
N ALA A 178 2.04 -14.47 4.61
CA ALA A 178 3.23 -13.92 3.97
C ALA A 178 3.04 -13.72 2.46
N ASP A 179 2.33 -14.61 1.78
CA ASP A 179 2.01 -14.49 0.36
C ASP A 179 1.08 -13.30 0.11
N LEU A 180 0.07 -13.09 0.97
CA LEU A 180 -0.86 -11.97 0.85
C LEU A 180 -0.24 -10.62 1.24
N THR A 181 0.77 -10.60 2.10
CA THR A 181 1.48 -9.39 2.52
C THR A 181 2.78 -9.15 1.78
N GLY A 182 3.24 -10.12 1.01
CA GLY A 182 4.49 -10.13 0.25
C GLY A 182 4.53 -9.17 -0.93
N ASP A 183 5.60 -9.29 -1.72
CA ASP A 183 5.85 -8.47 -2.91
C ASP A 183 5.48 -9.17 -4.22
N ASP A 184 4.90 -10.37 -4.16
CA ASP A 184 4.39 -11.04 -5.34
C ASP A 184 3.11 -10.35 -5.84
N ARG A 185 3.32 -9.43 -6.77
CA ARG A 185 2.22 -8.62 -7.32
C ARG A 185 1.32 -9.44 -8.22
N ILE A 186 1.87 -10.44 -8.91
CA ILE A 186 1.09 -11.30 -9.81
C ILE A 186 0.07 -12.09 -8.97
N LEU A 187 0.54 -12.73 -7.90
CA LEU A 187 -0.34 -13.49 -7.00
C LEU A 187 -1.43 -12.61 -6.37
N THR A 188 -1.03 -11.50 -5.76
CA THR A 188 -1.96 -10.68 -4.98
C THR A 188 -2.97 -9.94 -5.85
N THR A 189 -2.61 -9.56 -7.09
CA THR A 189 -3.55 -8.94 -8.04
C THR A 189 -4.50 -9.96 -8.67
N VAL A 190 -4.05 -11.19 -8.91
CA VAL A 190 -4.94 -12.29 -9.34
C VAL A 190 -6.00 -12.58 -8.27
N ILE A 191 -5.58 -12.69 -7.00
CA ILE A 191 -6.52 -12.88 -5.89
C ILE A 191 -7.51 -11.72 -5.79
N ALA A 192 -7.01 -10.48 -5.83
CA ALA A 192 -7.85 -9.28 -5.76
C ALA A 192 -8.87 -9.22 -6.91
N SER A 193 -8.44 -9.54 -8.14
CA SER A 193 -9.30 -9.58 -9.33
C SER A 193 -10.35 -10.67 -9.21
N ALA A 194 -9.97 -11.88 -8.78
CA ALA A 194 -10.91 -12.98 -8.58
C ALA A 194 -11.98 -12.62 -7.55
N ILE A 195 -11.60 -12.01 -6.43
CA ILE A 195 -12.55 -11.53 -5.43
C ILE A 195 -13.44 -10.43 -6.01
N ARG A 196 -12.86 -9.42 -6.66
CA ARG A 196 -13.63 -8.31 -7.22
C ARG A 196 -14.66 -8.77 -8.25
N GLU A 197 -14.32 -9.74 -9.09
CA GLU A 197 -15.14 -10.14 -10.24
C GLU A 197 -16.15 -11.22 -9.87
N HIS A 198 -15.82 -12.13 -8.95
CA HIS A 198 -16.62 -13.33 -8.73
C HIS A 198 -17.26 -13.44 -7.36
N VAL A 199 -16.86 -12.59 -6.39
CA VAL A 199 -17.43 -12.66 -5.04
C VAL A 199 -18.64 -11.73 -4.90
N GLN A 200 -19.80 -12.32 -4.62
CA GLN A 200 -20.96 -11.67 -4.04
C GLN A 200 -21.11 -12.17 -2.61
N LEU A 201 -21.45 -11.28 -1.68
CA LEU A 201 -21.62 -11.63 -0.27
C LEU A 201 -23.00 -12.20 0.01
N ASP A 202 -23.17 -12.91 1.11
CA ASP A 202 -24.39 -13.55 1.56
C ASP A 202 -25.57 -12.57 1.81
N ASP A 203 -25.31 -11.28 1.91
CA ASP A 203 -26.31 -10.21 1.97
C ASP A 203 -26.66 -9.63 0.58
N GLY A 204 -26.08 -10.19 -0.49
CA GLY A 204 -26.27 -9.76 -1.86
C GLY A 204 -25.41 -8.56 -2.28
N THR A 205 -24.60 -7.99 -1.37
CA THR A 205 -23.71 -6.86 -1.68
C THR A 205 -22.38 -7.34 -2.29
N LEU A 206 -21.62 -6.39 -2.84
CA LEU A 206 -20.24 -6.63 -3.27
C LEU A 206 -19.26 -6.06 -2.24
N PRO A 207 -18.11 -6.72 -2.03
CA PRO A 207 -17.10 -6.15 -1.12
C PRO A 207 -16.59 -4.81 -1.65
N LEU A 208 -16.38 -3.85 -0.74
CA LEU A 208 -15.81 -2.53 -1.05
C LEU A 208 -14.35 -2.63 -1.51
N GLY A 209 -13.65 -3.62 -1.00
CA GLY A 209 -12.23 -3.84 -1.24
C GLY A 209 -11.61 -4.72 -0.17
N ILE A 210 -10.32 -4.57 0.04
CA ILE A 210 -9.53 -5.39 0.96
C ILE A 210 -8.95 -4.52 2.07
N GLN A 211 -9.14 -4.94 3.32
CA GLN A 211 -8.41 -4.47 4.48
C GLN A 211 -7.20 -5.38 4.71
N PHE A 212 -6.02 -4.81 4.95
CA PHE A 212 -4.79 -5.57 5.14
C PHE A 212 -3.82 -4.86 6.08
N LEU A 213 -2.80 -5.58 6.56
CA LEU A 213 -1.72 -5.00 7.34
C LEU A 213 -0.60 -4.47 6.44
N SER A 214 -0.05 -3.33 6.82
CA SER A 214 1.15 -2.79 6.18
C SER A 214 2.31 -3.79 6.28
N LYS A 215 2.99 -4.04 5.16
CA LYS A 215 4.22 -4.86 5.16
C LYS A 215 5.39 -4.19 5.90
N HIS A 216 5.28 -2.89 6.14
CA HIS A 216 6.31 -2.12 6.83
C HIS A 216 6.17 -2.18 8.35
N GLY A 217 5.18 -2.92 8.84
CA GLY A 217 4.92 -3.14 10.24
C GLY A 217 3.87 -2.21 10.82
N ARG A 218 3.70 -2.32 12.12
CA ARG A 218 2.74 -1.55 12.91
C ARG A 218 3.48 -0.49 13.71
N PRO A 219 3.16 0.80 13.57
CA PRO A 219 3.67 1.84 14.48
C PRO A 219 3.25 1.58 15.92
N ALA A 220 4.04 2.05 16.89
CA ALA A 220 3.71 1.88 18.31
C ALA A 220 2.34 2.51 18.65
N ASP A 221 2.03 3.66 18.04
CA ASP A 221 0.81 4.42 18.27
C ASP A 221 -0.24 4.25 17.15
N GLY A 222 -0.05 3.24 16.26
CA GLY A 222 -0.91 3.01 15.11
C GLY A 222 -1.34 1.56 14.97
N SER A 223 -2.31 1.32 14.11
CA SER A 223 -2.82 -0.02 13.81
C SER A 223 -2.01 -0.75 12.75
N GLY A 224 -1.33 -0.02 11.87
CA GLY A 224 -0.72 -0.56 10.65
C GLY A 224 -1.74 -1.05 9.62
N LEU A 225 -3.04 -0.77 9.82
CA LEU A 225 -4.10 -1.17 8.89
C LEU A 225 -4.10 -0.27 7.66
N CYS A 226 -4.32 -0.90 6.52
CA CYS A 226 -4.47 -0.27 5.22
C CYS A 226 -5.69 -0.82 4.50
N TRP A 227 -6.20 -0.05 3.55
CA TRP A 227 -7.31 -0.44 2.69
C TRP A 227 -6.95 -0.26 1.22
N ALA A 228 -7.37 -1.20 0.40
CA ALA A 228 -7.42 -1.11 -1.04
C ALA A 228 -8.90 -1.04 -1.44
N TYR A 229 -9.39 0.15 -1.76
CA TYR A 229 -10.78 0.42 -2.14
C TYR A 229 -10.93 0.34 -3.65
N TRP A 230 -11.85 -0.49 -4.13
CA TRP A 230 -12.16 -0.63 -5.55
C TRP A 230 -13.25 0.35 -5.98
N MET A 231 -12.91 1.31 -6.83
CA MET A 231 -13.81 2.38 -7.29
C MET A 231 -14.81 1.88 -8.35
N ARG A 232 -15.58 0.84 -8.02
CA ARG A 232 -16.50 0.15 -8.96
C ARG A 232 -17.50 1.10 -9.62
N GLN A 233 -18.04 2.07 -8.86
CA GLN A 233 -19.03 3.01 -9.37
C GLN A 233 -18.42 3.93 -10.42
N VAL A 234 -17.28 4.53 -10.15
CA VAL A 234 -16.55 5.38 -11.11
C VAL A 234 -16.13 4.59 -12.34
N ASP A 235 -15.65 3.37 -12.17
CA ASP A 235 -15.29 2.49 -13.30
C ASP A 235 -16.52 2.16 -14.17
N SER A 236 -17.73 2.21 -13.60
CA SER A 236 -19.01 2.03 -14.29
C SER A 236 -19.64 3.35 -14.76
N GLY A 237 -18.93 4.48 -14.66
CA GLY A 237 -19.41 5.80 -15.08
C GLY A 237 -20.38 6.47 -14.11
N LEU A 238 -20.45 6.01 -12.87
CA LEU A 238 -21.28 6.59 -11.80
C LEU A 238 -20.44 7.50 -10.90
N ASP A 239 -21.11 8.25 -10.01
CA ASP A 239 -20.45 9.11 -9.03
C ASP A 239 -19.68 8.29 -8.01
N GLU A 240 -18.55 8.84 -7.54
CA GLU A 240 -17.72 8.24 -6.51
C GLU A 240 -18.36 8.41 -5.13
N PRO A 241 -18.67 7.32 -4.40
CA PRO A 241 -19.27 7.42 -3.09
C PRO A 241 -18.28 7.73 -1.96
N ALA A 242 -16.98 7.48 -2.16
CA ALA A 242 -15.96 7.91 -1.20
C ALA A 242 -15.77 9.42 -1.27
N THR A 243 -15.53 10.06 -0.13
CA THR A 243 -15.43 11.51 -0.03
C THR A 243 -14.14 11.96 0.62
N VAL A 244 -13.70 13.17 0.26
CA VAL A 244 -12.58 13.86 0.90
C VAL A 244 -13.14 14.74 2.02
N ILE A 245 -12.87 14.38 3.28
CA ILE A 245 -13.32 15.13 4.45
C ILE A 245 -12.39 16.29 4.77
N LYS A 246 -11.07 16.08 4.59
CA LYS A 246 -10.06 17.07 4.90
C LYS A 246 -8.84 16.94 3.98
N THR A 247 -8.26 18.08 3.67
CA THR A 247 -6.98 18.18 2.94
C THR A 247 -6.01 19.00 3.78
N GLU A 248 -4.81 18.48 4.01
CA GLU A 248 -3.78 19.13 4.83
C GLU A 248 -2.44 19.14 4.08
N PRO A 249 -1.71 20.27 4.07
CA PRO A 249 -0.36 20.30 3.54
C PRO A 249 0.55 19.44 4.41
N ILE A 250 1.55 18.82 3.79
CA ILE A 250 2.58 18.08 4.52
C ILE A 250 3.65 19.08 4.97
N VAL A 251 3.74 19.29 6.29
CA VAL A 251 4.73 20.17 6.90
C VAL A 251 5.88 19.37 7.50
N ASP A 252 7.08 19.98 7.54
CA ASP A 252 8.32 19.30 8.02
C ASP A 252 8.28 18.96 9.51
N ASN A 253 7.52 19.71 10.30
CA ASN A 253 7.34 19.46 11.72
C ASN A 253 6.13 18.58 12.07
N ASP A 254 5.47 17.96 11.07
CA ASP A 254 4.41 16.98 11.34
C ASP A 254 4.97 15.78 12.10
N PRO A 255 4.48 15.47 13.30
CA PRO A 255 5.02 14.37 14.12
C PRO A 255 4.95 13.01 13.43
N ALA A 256 3.89 12.74 12.65
CA ALA A 256 3.71 11.49 11.94
C ALA A 256 4.69 11.38 10.77
N TYR A 257 4.93 12.48 10.05
CA TYR A 257 5.95 12.54 9.00
C TYR A 257 7.35 12.31 9.56
N ILE A 258 7.71 12.97 10.68
CA ILE A 258 9.00 12.80 11.35
C ILE A 258 9.18 11.35 11.83
N ALA A 259 8.15 10.73 12.41
CA ALA A 259 8.18 9.33 12.84
C ALA A 259 8.46 8.39 11.66
N ALA A 260 7.75 8.56 10.55
CA ALA A 260 7.94 7.77 9.34
C ALA A 260 9.33 7.98 8.71
N GLN A 261 9.85 9.21 8.69
CA GLN A 261 11.21 9.50 8.23
C GLN A 261 12.27 8.74 9.05
N LYS A 262 12.13 8.74 10.39
CA LYS A 262 13.03 7.99 11.28
C LYS A 262 12.98 6.48 10.98
N PHE A 263 11.78 5.93 10.83
CA PHE A 263 11.59 4.53 10.48
C PHE A 263 12.23 4.19 9.14
N CYS A 264 11.98 4.99 8.12
CA CYS A 264 12.52 4.78 6.77
C CYS A 264 14.00 5.20 6.63
N LYS A 265 14.61 5.79 7.66
CA LYS A 265 15.99 6.34 7.63
C LYS A 265 16.16 7.37 6.51
N ILE A 266 15.14 8.19 6.29
CA ILE A 266 15.10 9.24 5.27
C ILE A 266 15.16 10.60 5.95
N LYS A 267 15.77 11.57 5.29
CA LYS A 267 15.74 12.99 5.66
C LYS A 267 15.05 13.78 4.56
N SER A 268 14.39 14.86 4.90
CA SER A 268 13.91 15.84 3.93
C SER A 268 14.54 17.21 4.16
N ARG A 269 14.68 17.96 3.08
CA ARG A 269 15.20 19.31 3.11
C ARG A 269 14.07 20.30 2.89
#